data_efb2ef73b45106a1176a1410b9be21d5
#
_entry.id   efb2ef73b45106a1176a1410b9be21d5
#
_cell.length_a   1.000
_cell.length_b   1.000
_cell.length_c   1.000
_cell.angle_alpha   90.00
_cell.angle_beta   90.00
_cell.angle_gamma   90.00
#
_symmetry.space_group_name_H-M   'P 1'
#
loop_
_entity.id
_entity.type
_entity.pdbx_description
1 polymer ?
#
loop_
_entity_poly.entity_id
_entity_poly.type
_entity_poly.pdbx_seq_one_letter_code
_entity_poly.pdbx_strand_id
1 'polypeptide(L)'
;MRLLVTLLCLAATSPAAAQSLTVMSSNATKALIEELGPQFEKAAGQKLTLRFDNSAALKTRIEKGEAFDVAVMTTTVINDLAMAGRLAAASRVEIARAGVGMAIHPMATKPDISSLDTLKGALITARSITYVEQGATASILRSIFAKLGLTELMNAKTVYSDSAAHAVAEKKAELGFTQISEILNVPGATFAAPLPPEVQVYTTFAAAASANTASAEAARRFIAFISGPQAAGLITKKGMEPIPPDRLPPIAAAELTAAQREAVDAFRTARGAEISGPFYPLLRSPELMTRTRAMGDYLRYKSALPPRLSEFVILLTAREWTQQYEWNAHYLIAVKAGVKREILDAIAEGRRPAGMSDEETILYEFCQQLHRDKAVSDATYARALKAFGEQGVVDTIGISGYYTLLAMTLNTARTPAGENGSPILRPLPK
;
A
#
# COMPACT_ATOMS: atom_id res chain seq x y z
N MET A 1 -63.57 -46.59 22.61
CA MET A 1 -63.27 -45.16 22.51
C MET A 1 -61.89 -44.96 23.13
N ARG A 2 -60.82 -44.97 22.26
CA ARG A 2 -59.40 -44.81 22.68
C ARG A 2 -58.97 -43.39 22.40
N LEU A 3 -58.65 -42.62 23.45
CA LEU A 3 -58.09 -41.30 23.36
C LEU A 3 -56.59 -41.43 22.94
N LEU A 4 -56.24 -40.89 21.80
CA LEU A 4 -54.83 -40.66 21.41
C LEU A 4 -54.39 -39.33 22.04
N VAL A 5 -53.43 -39.38 22.95
CA VAL A 5 -52.74 -38.19 23.47
C VAL A 5 -51.50 -37.97 22.60
N THR A 6 -51.55 -36.95 21.75
CA THR A 6 -50.39 -36.53 20.93
C THR A 6 -49.50 -35.63 21.79
N LEU A 7 -48.31 -36.16 22.16
CA LEU A 7 -47.27 -35.40 22.88
C LEU A 7 -46.53 -34.51 21.88
N LEU A 8 -46.73 -33.20 21.96
CA LEU A 8 -46.02 -32.19 21.16
C LEU A 8 -44.68 -31.93 21.85
N CYS A 9 -43.59 -32.52 21.33
CA CYS A 9 -42.23 -32.17 21.73
C CYS A 9 -41.86 -30.79 21.17
N LEU A 10 -41.91 -29.74 21.98
CA LEU A 10 -41.25 -28.48 21.70
C LEU A 10 -39.73 -28.72 21.80
N ALA A 11 -39.06 -28.79 20.67
CA ALA A 11 -37.61 -28.71 20.60
C ALA A 11 -37.19 -27.25 20.93
N ALA A 12 -36.75 -27.03 22.16
CA ALA A 12 -36.10 -25.80 22.55
C ALA A 12 -34.77 -25.70 21.79
N THR A 13 -34.74 -24.92 20.72
CA THR A 13 -33.48 -24.52 20.06
C THR A 13 -32.76 -23.58 21.01
N SER A 14 -31.81 -24.11 21.79
CA SER A 14 -30.85 -23.29 22.52
C SER A 14 -30.16 -22.39 21.53
N PRO A 15 -30.03 -21.06 21.73
CA PRO A 15 -29.23 -20.21 20.88
C PRO A 15 -27.81 -20.73 21.00
N ALA A 16 -27.23 -21.20 19.89
CA ALA A 16 -25.80 -21.51 19.81
C ALA A 16 -25.08 -20.29 20.30
N ALA A 17 -24.30 -20.39 21.39
CA ALA A 17 -23.47 -19.31 21.88
C ALA A 17 -22.61 -18.84 20.72
N ALA A 18 -22.77 -17.59 20.29
CA ALA A 18 -22.04 -17.05 19.16
C ALA A 18 -20.55 -17.20 19.44
N GLN A 19 -19.88 -18.05 18.65
CA GLN A 19 -18.47 -18.31 18.81
C GLN A 19 -17.70 -17.00 18.68
N SER A 20 -16.78 -16.73 19.65
CA SER A 20 -15.97 -15.51 19.65
C SER A 20 -15.12 -15.43 18.39
N LEU A 21 -15.12 -14.27 17.72
CA LEU A 21 -14.28 -14.01 16.54
C LEU A 21 -12.83 -13.70 17.00
N THR A 22 -11.89 -14.57 16.63
CA THR A 22 -10.46 -14.36 16.98
C THR A 22 -9.78 -13.43 15.97
N VAL A 23 -9.28 -12.30 16.46
CA VAL A 23 -8.59 -11.27 15.67
C VAL A 23 -7.13 -11.24 16.07
N MET A 24 -6.23 -11.50 15.12
CA MET A 24 -4.78 -11.30 15.24
C MET A 24 -4.39 -9.94 14.65
N SER A 25 -3.92 -9.01 15.47
CA SER A 25 -3.66 -7.64 15.05
C SER A 25 -2.25 -7.17 15.39
N SER A 26 -1.63 -6.44 14.46
CA SER A 26 -0.33 -5.79 14.67
C SER A 26 -0.37 -4.82 15.85
N ASN A 27 0.74 -4.71 16.59
CA ASN A 27 0.89 -3.74 17.67
C ASN A 27 0.64 -2.30 17.21
N ALA A 28 0.99 -1.97 15.97
CA ALA A 28 0.74 -0.64 15.39
C ALA A 28 -0.76 -0.30 15.25
N THR A 29 -1.61 -1.31 15.13
CA THR A 29 -3.07 -1.15 15.04
C THR A 29 -3.78 -1.48 16.37
N LYS A 30 -3.03 -1.88 17.41
CA LYS A 30 -3.58 -2.33 18.70
C LYS A 30 -4.56 -1.33 19.29
N ALA A 31 -4.15 -0.11 19.51
CA ALA A 31 -4.98 0.92 20.15
C ALA A 31 -6.24 1.28 19.32
N LEU A 32 -6.19 1.11 18.00
CA LEU A 32 -7.34 1.26 17.11
C LEU A 32 -8.33 0.10 17.33
N ILE A 33 -7.84 -1.14 17.31
CA ILE A 33 -8.66 -2.34 17.42
C ILE A 33 -9.24 -2.49 18.84
N GLU A 34 -8.49 -2.13 19.88
CA GLU A 34 -9.00 -2.12 21.27
C GLU A 34 -10.15 -1.14 21.49
N GLU A 35 -10.20 -0.02 20.75
CA GLU A 35 -11.27 0.96 20.85
C GLU A 35 -12.45 0.66 19.91
N LEU A 36 -12.19 0.13 18.70
CA LEU A 36 -13.25 -0.28 17.76
C LEU A 36 -13.91 -1.61 18.13
N GLY A 37 -13.16 -2.53 18.75
CA GLY A 37 -13.65 -3.87 19.09
C GLY A 37 -14.94 -3.85 19.95
N PRO A 38 -14.97 -3.17 21.09
CA PRO A 38 -16.18 -3.06 21.90
C PRO A 38 -17.36 -2.39 21.17
N GLN A 39 -17.08 -1.44 20.27
CA GLN A 39 -18.12 -0.81 19.46
C GLN A 39 -18.73 -1.81 18.48
N PHE A 40 -17.89 -2.62 17.83
CA PHE A 40 -18.35 -3.71 16.95
C PHE A 40 -19.12 -4.77 17.72
N GLU A 41 -18.61 -5.21 18.88
CA GLU A 41 -19.31 -6.19 19.74
C GLU A 41 -20.74 -5.73 20.07
N LYS A 42 -20.89 -4.45 20.45
CA LYS A 42 -22.18 -3.85 20.74
C LYS A 42 -23.10 -3.78 19.52
N ALA A 43 -22.53 -3.39 18.35
CA ALA A 43 -23.31 -3.21 17.12
C ALA A 43 -23.70 -4.53 16.47
N ALA A 44 -22.83 -5.55 16.52
CA ALA A 44 -23.01 -6.82 15.81
C ALA A 44 -23.48 -7.98 16.70
N GLY A 45 -23.45 -7.82 18.03
CA GLY A 45 -23.73 -8.91 18.97
C GLY A 45 -22.68 -10.03 18.96
N GLN A 46 -21.52 -9.78 18.38
CA GLN A 46 -20.45 -10.75 18.16
C GLN A 46 -19.27 -10.46 19.09
N LYS A 47 -18.89 -11.43 19.93
CA LYS A 47 -17.71 -11.28 20.82
C LYS A 47 -16.41 -11.42 20.06
N LEU A 48 -15.37 -10.68 20.52
CA LEU A 48 -14.03 -10.70 19.97
C LEU A 48 -13.02 -11.29 20.97
N THR A 49 -12.06 -12.05 20.43
CA THR A 49 -10.85 -12.45 21.13
C THR A 49 -9.67 -11.78 20.41
N LEU A 50 -9.05 -10.79 21.06
CA LEU A 50 -7.98 -10.00 20.46
C LEU A 50 -6.62 -10.56 20.86
N ARG A 51 -5.73 -10.73 19.88
CA ARG A 51 -4.34 -11.16 20.09
C ARG A 51 -3.42 -10.19 19.35
N PHE A 52 -2.42 -9.67 20.08
CA PHE A 52 -1.52 -8.65 19.54
C PHE A 52 -0.08 -9.13 19.55
N ASP A 53 0.66 -8.76 18.50
CA ASP A 53 2.10 -8.92 18.37
C ASP A 53 2.59 -8.08 17.19
N ASN A 54 3.90 -8.08 16.87
CA ASN A 54 4.34 -7.53 15.61
C ASN A 54 3.92 -8.44 14.42
N SER A 55 3.79 -7.84 13.22
CA SER A 55 3.26 -8.57 12.05
C SER A 55 4.07 -9.81 11.68
N ALA A 56 5.40 -9.80 11.86
CA ALA A 56 6.27 -10.93 11.55
C ALA A 56 6.07 -12.11 12.53
N ALA A 57 5.93 -11.81 13.83
CA ALA A 57 5.65 -12.82 14.85
C ALA A 57 4.26 -13.46 14.62
N LEU A 58 3.24 -12.64 14.31
CA LEU A 58 1.91 -13.15 13.98
C LEU A 58 1.91 -14.02 12.72
N LYS A 59 2.67 -13.64 11.67
CA LYS A 59 2.88 -14.47 10.48
C LYS A 59 3.41 -15.84 10.86
N THR A 60 4.48 -15.89 11.66
CA THR A 60 5.08 -17.15 12.11
C THR A 60 4.09 -18.02 12.90
N ARG A 61 3.25 -17.43 13.75
CA ARG A 61 2.21 -18.16 14.52
C ARG A 61 1.16 -18.77 13.59
N ILE A 62 0.70 -18.01 12.58
CA ILE A 62 -0.26 -18.47 11.56
C ILE A 62 0.34 -19.60 10.71
N GLU A 63 1.59 -19.46 10.29
CA GLU A 63 2.29 -20.49 9.52
C GLU A 63 2.45 -21.80 10.30
N LYS A 64 2.61 -21.71 11.62
CA LYS A 64 2.62 -22.85 12.56
C LYS A 64 1.24 -23.43 12.86
N GLY A 65 0.17 -22.88 12.27
CA GLY A 65 -1.19 -23.42 12.38
C GLY A 65 -2.05 -22.84 13.51
N GLU A 66 -1.65 -21.71 14.12
CA GLU A 66 -2.51 -21.06 15.11
C GLU A 66 -3.82 -20.60 14.46
N ALA A 67 -4.95 -20.96 15.07
CA ALA A 67 -6.27 -20.65 14.56
C ALA A 67 -6.65 -19.18 14.82
N PHE A 68 -7.26 -18.56 13.80
CA PHE A 68 -7.77 -17.19 13.85
C PHE A 68 -8.87 -17.00 12.80
N ASP A 69 -9.65 -15.92 12.92
CA ASP A 69 -10.71 -15.57 11.98
C ASP A 69 -10.35 -14.35 11.13
N VAL A 70 -9.70 -13.33 11.73
CA VAL A 70 -9.27 -12.11 11.04
C VAL A 70 -7.81 -11.79 11.37
N ALA A 71 -7.04 -11.44 10.36
CA ALA A 71 -5.70 -10.88 10.50
C ALA A 71 -5.72 -9.38 10.16
N VAL A 72 -5.06 -8.55 10.98
CA VAL A 72 -4.85 -7.11 10.76
C VAL A 72 -3.35 -6.84 10.89
N MET A 73 -2.63 -6.77 9.77
CA MET A 73 -1.17 -6.75 9.72
C MET A 73 -0.67 -5.82 8.61
N THR A 74 0.65 -5.68 8.51
CA THR A 74 1.24 -4.95 7.36
C THR A 74 0.79 -5.60 6.05
N THR A 75 0.55 -4.78 5.03
CA THR A 75 0.09 -5.22 3.70
C THR A 75 0.99 -6.32 3.12
N THR A 76 2.30 -6.21 3.29
CA THR A 76 3.27 -7.22 2.83
C THR A 76 2.99 -8.59 3.48
N VAL A 77 2.81 -8.64 4.81
CA VAL A 77 2.52 -9.90 5.51
C VAL A 77 1.16 -10.47 5.12
N ILE A 78 0.14 -9.63 4.96
CA ILE A 78 -1.20 -10.06 4.48
C ILE A 78 -1.09 -10.67 3.08
N ASN A 79 -0.32 -10.06 2.18
CA ASN A 79 -0.12 -10.59 0.83
C ASN A 79 0.61 -11.93 0.84
N ASP A 80 1.68 -12.08 1.62
CA ASP A 80 2.41 -13.34 1.77
C ASP A 80 1.49 -14.47 2.26
N LEU A 81 0.71 -14.21 3.31
CA LEU A 81 -0.22 -15.18 3.89
C LEU A 81 -1.36 -15.53 2.92
N ALA A 82 -1.82 -14.58 2.10
CA ALA A 82 -2.82 -14.82 1.05
C ALA A 82 -2.24 -15.69 -0.06
N MET A 83 -1.00 -15.44 -0.52
CA MET A 83 -0.31 -16.29 -1.50
C MET A 83 -0.07 -17.70 -0.96
N ALA A 84 0.20 -17.84 0.34
CA ALA A 84 0.33 -19.13 1.01
C ALA A 84 -1.03 -19.83 1.30
N GLY A 85 -2.16 -19.26 0.84
CA GLY A 85 -3.50 -19.82 1.04
C GLY A 85 -4.00 -19.80 2.48
N ARG A 86 -3.38 -19.00 3.37
CA ARG A 86 -3.79 -18.86 4.77
C ARG A 86 -4.91 -17.83 4.96
N LEU A 87 -5.04 -16.90 4.02
CA LEU A 87 -6.06 -15.85 4.02
C LEU A 87 -6.92 -15.94 2.76
N ALA A 88 -8.19 -15.61 2.89
CA ALA A 88 -9.12 -15.45 1.77
C ALA A 88 -8.79 -14.12 1.04
N ALA A 89 -8.03 -14.19 -0.04
CA ALA A 89 -7.53 -13.02 -0.77
C ALA A 89 -8.63 -12.00 -1.15
N ALA A 90 -9.83 -12.46 -1.50
CA ALA A 90 -10.97 -11.62 -1.83
C ALA A 90 -11.52 -10.80 -0.64
N SER A 91 -11.14 -11.14 0.59
CA SER A 91 -11.55 -10.41 1.80
C SER A 91 -10.58 -9.31 2.22
N ARG A 92 -9.45 -9.14 1.51
CA ARG A 92 -8.40 -8.18 1.83
C ARG A 92 -8.89 -6.75 1.64
N VAL A 93 -8.75 -5.93 2.69
CA VAL A 93 -9.06 -4.50 2.67
C VAL A 93 -7.94 -3.73 3.37
N GLU A 94 -7.43 -2.68 2.75
CA GLU A 94 -6.51 -1.74 3.39
C GLU A 94 -7.29 -0.85 4.37
N ILE A 95 -6.75 -0.68 5.59
CA ILE A 95 -7.45 0.02 6.67
C ILE A 95 -6.86 1.40 6.91
N ALA A 96 -5.55 1.44 7.11
CA ALA A 96 -4.84 2.64 7.51
C ALA A 96 -3.36 2.52 7.16
N ARG A 97 -2.67 3.66 7.17
CA ARG A 97 -1.21 3.70 7.11
C ARG A 97 -0.65 4.50 8.26
N ALA A 98 0.52 4.13 8.75
CA ALA A 98 1.23 4.84 9.80
C ALA A 98 2.61 5.26 9.33
N GLY A 99 2.97 6.51 9.58
CA GLY A 99 4.34 7.02 9.37
C GLY A 99 5.24 6.66 10.54
N VAL A 100 6.55 6.70 10.31
CA VAL A 100 7.55 6.58 11.38
C VAL A 100 7.69 7.91 12.09
N GLY A 101 7.72 7.87 13.43
CA GLY A 101 7.94 9.01 14.28
C GLY A 101 9.08 8.80 15.28
N MET A 102 9.53 9.90 15.86
CA MET A 102 10.50 9.91 16.94
C MET A 102 9.79 10.05 18.28
N ALA A 103 10.09 9.11 19.19
CA ALA A 103 9.69 9.15 20.59
C ALA A 103 10.82 9.71 21.45
N ILE A 104 10.46 10.52 22.45
CA ILE A 104 11.35 11.00 23.51
C ILE A 104 10.70 10.82 24.88
N HIS A 105 11.50 10.84 25.93
CA HIS A 105 10.96 10.93 27.29
C HIS A 105 10.29 12.30 27.49
N PRO A 106 9.16 12.44 28.23
CA PRO A 106 8.46 13.72 28.43
C PRO A 106 9.32 14.85 28.98
N MET A 107 10.34 14.52 29.76
CA MET A 107 11.27 15.50 30.35
C MET A 107 12.49 15.80 29.47
N ALA A 108 12.61 15.19 28.28
CA ALA A 108 13.70 15.44 27.36
C ALA A 108 13.42 16.66 26.50
N THR A 109 14.48 17.38 26.12
CA THR A 109 14.38 18.44 25.13
C THR A 109 14.05 17.81 23.76
N LYS A 110 13.03 18.34 23.10
CA LYS A 110 12.62 17.90 21.77
C LYS A 110 13.67 18.29 20.73
N PRO A 111 14.34 17.32 20.06
CA PRO A 111 15.24 17.65 18.96
C PRO A 111 14.46 18.12 17.73
N ASP A 112 15.05 19.03 16.96
CA ASP A 112 14.56 19.33 15.60
C ASP A 112 14.96 18.22 14.66
N ILE A 113 13.98 17.65 13.94
CA ILE A 113 14.17 16.66 12.86
C ILE A 113 13.32 17.02 11.65
N SER A 114 13.08 18.30 11.40
CA SER A 114 12.22 18.79 10.31
C SER A 114 12.84 18.64 8.93
N SER A 115 14.15 18.43 8.82
CA SER A 115 14.89 18.20 7.58
C SER A 115 15.90 17.05 7.74
N LEU A 116 16.48 16.58 6.63
CA LEU A 116 17.53 15.56 6.67
C LEU A 116 18.75 16.00 7.49
N ASP A 117 19.15 17.28 7.38
CA ASP A 117 20.32 17.81 8.08
C ASP A 117 20.08 17.91 9.59
N THR A 118 18.89 18.37 10.01
CA THR A 118 18.54 18.44 11.43
C THR A 118 18.35 17.03 12.02
N LEU A 119 17.75 16.07 11.27
CA LEU A 119 17.72 14.67 11.67
C LEU A 119 19.14 14.09 11.84
N LYS A 120 20.03 14.36 10.89
CA LYS A 120 21.44 13.92 10.98
C LYS A 120 22.10 14.46 12.24
N GLY A 121 21.92 15.76 12.53
CA GLY A 121 22.42 16.40 13.75
C GLY A 121 21.88 15.74 15.02
N ALA A 122 20.58 15.49 15.09
CA ALA A 122 19.94 14.83 16.21
C ALA A 122 20.48 13.41 16.43
N LEU A 123 20.67 12.63 15.37
CA LEU A 123 21.24 11.28 15.44
C LEU A 123 22.69 11.28 15.91
N ILE A 124 23.51 12.26 15.46
CA ILE A 124 24.91 12.37 15.87
C ILE A 124 25.02 12.76 17.35
N THR A 125 24.17 13.67 17.84
CA THR A 125 24.23 14.15 19.22
C THR A 125 23.59 13.21 20.23
N ALA A 126 22.61 12.41 19.83
CA ALA A 126 21.95 11.45 20.71
C ALA A 126 22.96 10.46 21.30
N ARG A 127 22.82 10.15 22.59
CA ARG A 127 23.64 9.16 23.30
C ARG A 127 23.27 7.74 22.91
N SER A 128 22.00 7.48 22.66
CA SER A 128 21.47 6.18 22.24
C SER A 128 20.19 6.34 21.46
N ILE A 129 19.95 5.39 20.56
CA ILE A 129 18.70 5.26 19.84
C ILE A 129 18.12 3.85 20.06
N THR A 130 16.81 3.69 19.87
CA THR A 130 16.16 2.39 19.93
C THR A 130 15.10 2.22 18.85
N TYR A 131 14.94 1.00 18.38
CA TYR A 131 13.87 0.51 17.52
C TYR A 131 13.77 -1.02 17.65
N VAL A 132 12.65 -1.59 17.22
CA VAL A 132 12.46 -3.06 17.21
C VAL A 132 13.26 -3.64 16.06
N GLU A 133 14.22 -4.54 16.34
CA GLU A 133 15.19 -5.06 15.36
C GLU A 133 14.54 -5.71 14.14
N GLN A 134 13.47 -6.48 14.35
CA GLN A 134 12.71 -7.16 13.30
C GLN A 134 11.36 -6.47 13.01
N GLY A 135 11.19 -5.23 13.48
CA GLY A 135 9.99 -4.42 13.22
C GLY A 135 9.99 -3.80 11.83
N ALA A 136 8.81 -3.37 11.37
CA ALA A 136 8.65 -2.71 10.07
C ALA A 136 9.52 -1.44 9.92
N THR A 137 9.82 -0.75 11.03
CA THR A 137 10.65 0.46 11.04
C THR A 137 12.15 0.19 10.82
N ALA A 138 12.63 -1.01 11.13
CA ALA A 138 14.06 -1.32 11.11
C ALA A 138 14.71 -1.16 9.73
N SER A 139 14.08 -1.68 8.68
CA SER A 139 14.59 -1.55 7.30
C SER A 139 14.63 -0.09 6.84
N ILE A 140 13.63 0.70 7.23
CA ILE A 140 13.52 2.13 6.95
C ILE A 140 14.70 2.88 7.59
N LEU A 141 14.95 2.67 8.88
CA LEU A 141 16.04 3.33 9.60
C LEU A 141 17.41 2.95 9.05
N ARG A 142 17.64 1.66 8.76
CA ARG A 142 18.92 1.22 8.15
C ARG A 142 19.18 1.92 6.83
N SER A 143 18.14 2.08 5.98
CA SER A 143 18.25 2.82 4.73
C SER A 143 18.56 4.31 4.96
N ILE A 144 17.95 4.93 5.96
CA ILE A 144 18.22 6.33 6.35
C ILE A 144 19.65 6.48 6.86
N PHE A 145 20.12 5.58 7.72
CA PHE A 145 21.48 5.61 8.24
C PHE A 145 22.53 5.47 7.12
N ALA A 146 22.28 4.58 6.17
CA ALA A 146 23.15 4.43 5.00
C ALA A 146 23.14 5.70 4.13
N LYS A 147 21.97 6.27 3.85
CA LYS A 147 21.83 7.52 3.08
C LYS A 147 22.56 8.71 3.74
N LEU A 148 22.57 8.77 5.07
CA LEU A 148 23.21 9.84 5.84
C LEU A 148 24.70 9.58 6.11
N GLY A 149 25.24 8.39 5.77
CA GLY A 149 26.60 7.99 6.07
C GLY A 149 26.83 7.73 7.58
N LEU A 150 25.81 7.29 8.29
CA LEU A 150 25.83 7.11 9.76
C LEU A 150 25.75 5.64 10.20
N THR A 151 25.83 4.67 9.31
CA THR A 151 25.58 3.24 9.62
C THR A 151 26.40 2.77 10.83
N GLU A 152 27.74 2.93 10.82
CA GLU A 152 28.61 2.46 11.90
C GLU A 152 28.32 3.17 13.24
N LEU A 153 28.11 4.50 13.18
CA LEU A 153 27.79 5.27 14.37
C LEU A 153 26.45 4.84 14.99
N MET A 154 25.43 4.58 14.16
CA MET A 154 24.12 4.15 14.64
C MET A 154 24.14 2.72 15.16
N ASN A 155 24.89 1.82 14.53
CA ASN A 155 25.10 0.47 15.06
C ASN A 155 25.69 0.51 16.48
N ALA A 156 26.65 1.39 16.75
CA ALA A 156 27.27 1.54 18.07
C ALA A 156 26.33 2.17 19.12
N LYS A 157 25.32 2.97 18.71
CA LYS A 157 24.39 3.68 19.59
C LYS A 157 23.03 2.99 19.73
N THR A 158 22.77 1.94 18.95
CA THR A 158 21.46 1.28 18.94
C THR A 158 21.31 0.33 20.12
N VAL A 159 20.24 0.50 20.88
CA VAL A 159 19.75 -0.41 21.91
C VAL A 159 18.46 -1.04 21.38
N TYR A 160 18.52 -2.30 20.96
CA TYR A 160 17.32 -3.00 20.49
C TYR A 160 16.35 -3.25 21.64
N SER A 161 15.06 -3.19 21.35
CA SER A 161 13.98 -3.39 22.33
C SER A 161 12.77 -4.02 21.66
N ASP A 162 11.89 -4.61 22.45
CA ASP A 162 10.59 -5.13 21.96
C ASP A 162 9.59 -4.01 21.66
N SER A 163 9.80 -2.81 22.23
CA SER A 163 9.02 -1.61 21.99
C SER A 163 9.86 -0.37 22.19
N ALA A 164 10.11 0.37 21.11
CA ALA A 164 10.92 1.59 21.17
C ALA A 164 10.29 2.67 22.05
N ALA A 165 8.97 2.81 22.04
CA ALA A 165 8.26 3.79 22.86
C ALA A 165 8.36 3.46 24.36
N HIS A 166 8.20 2.20 24.77
CA HIS A 166 8.41 1.78 26.18
C HIS A 166 9.85 1.94 26.62
N ALA A 167 10.83 1.58 25.77
CA ALA A 167 12.24 1.73 26.10
C ALA A 167 12.62 3.20 26.37
N VAL A 168 12.04 4.15 25.64
CA VAL A 168 12.22 5.58 25.89
C VAL A 168 11.49 6.03 27.16
N ALA A 169 10.25 5.58 27.39
CA ALA A 169 9.50 5.88 28.61
C ALA A 169 10.25 5.42 29.85
N GLU A 170 10.92 4.27 29.78
CA GLU A 170 11.74 3.69 30.85
C GLU A 170 13.18 4.24 30.90
N LYS A 171 13.53 5.21 30.06
CA LYS A 171 14.87 5.82 29.95
C LYS A 171 15.99 4.83 29.56
N LYS A 172 15.65 3.71 28.93
CA LYS A 172 16.61 2.73 28.39
C LYS A 172 17.33 3.24 27.13
N ALA A 173 16.68 4.17 26.42
CA ALA A 173 17.26 4.86 25.27
C ALA A 173 16.79 6.32 25.24
N GLU A 174 17.57 7.20 24.59
CA GLU A 174 17.27 8.62 24.49
C GLU A 174 16.23 8.91 23.42
N LEU A 175 16.42 8.37 22.21
CA LEU A 175 15.48 8.54 21.09
C LEU A 175 14.92 7.16 20.67
N GLY A 176 13.62 7.08 20.51
CA GLY A 176 12.95 5.89 19.99
C GLY A 176 12.34 6.15 18.61
N PHE A 177 12.47 5.20 17.71
CA PHE A 177 11.85 5.29 16.38
C PHE A 177 10.92 4.11 16.17
N THR A 178 9.64 4.42 15.95
CA THR A 178 8.62 3.42 15.66
C THR A 178 7.43 4.08 14.95
N GLN A 179 6.38 3.34 14.68
CA GLN A 179 5.14 3.89 14.10
C GLN A 179 4.54 4.95 15.05
N ILE A 180 4.08 6.08 14.49
CA ILE A 180 3.46 7.16 15.29
C ILE A 180 2.34 6.62 16.16
N SER A 181 1.55 5.67 15.65
CA SER A 181 0.46 5.01 16.39
C SER A 181 0.94 4.22 17.61
N GLU A 182 2.15 3.69 17.61
CA GLU A 182 2.73 3.01 18.77
C GLU A 182 3.21 4.00 19.82
N ILE A 183 3.74 5.16 19.40
CA ILE A 183 4.23 6.18 20.34
C ILE A 183 3.07 6.82 21.12
N LEU A 184 2.01 7.22 20.42
CA LEU A 184 0.90 7.97 21.02
C LEU A 184 0.10 7.19 22.07
N ASN A 185 0.27 5.87 22.12
CA ASN A 185 -0.49 5.00 23.03
C ASN A 185 0.36 4.42 24.17
N VAL A 186 1.63 4.90 24.36
CA VAL A 186 2.50 4.46 25.45
C VAL A 186 2.62 5.58 26.49
N PRO A 187 2.06 5.39 27.71
CA PRO A 187 2.26 6.30 28.81
C PRO A 187 3.76 6.47 29.11
N GLY A 188 4.20 7.70 29.30
CA GLY A 188 5.62 8.01 29.60
C GLY A 188 6.51 8.16 28.36
N ALA A 189 5.98 7.96 27.15
CA ALA A 189 6.60 8.38 25.90
C ALA A 189 5.91 9.63 25.33
N THR A 190 6.67 10.47 24.68
CA THR A 190 6.16 11.67 23.98
C THR A 190 6.50 11.58 22.50
N PHE A 191 5.53 11.72 21.63
CA PHE A 191 5.75 11.88 20.20
C PHE A 191 6.41 13.25 19.94
N ALA A 192 7.64 13.24 19.49
CA ALA A 192 8.39 14.44 19.20
C ALA A 192 8.04 15.00 17.81
N ALA A 193 8.26 14.22 16.76
CA ALA A 193 8.00 14.62 15.39
C ALA A 193 7.92 13.40 14.47
N PRO A 194 7.28 13.50 13.27
CA PRO A 194 7.45 12.53 12.20
C PRO A 194 8.88 12.64 11.62
N LEU A 195 9.34 11.60 10.94
CA LEU A 195 10.55 11.71 10.13
C LEU A 195 10.40 12.83 9.07
N PRO A 196 11.52 13.45 8.63
CA PRO A 196 11.49 14.44 7.56
C PRO A 196 10.80 13.90 6.31
N PRO A 197 10.06 14.76 5.54
CA PRO A 197 9.34 14.33 4.34
C PRO A 197 10.20 13.56 3.33
N GLU A 198 11.50 13.90 3.23
CA GLU A 198 12.45 13.28 2.29
C GLU A 198 12.78 11.83 2.61
N VAL A 199 12.51 11.39 3.83
CA VAL A 199 12.77 10.01 4.30
C VAL A 199 11.58 9.38 5.00
N GLN A 200 10.45 10.09 5.11
CA GLN A 200 9.24 9.52 5.69
C GLN A 200 8.71 8.37 4.82
N VAL A 201 8.53 7.23 5.44
CA VAL A 201 7.89 6.06 4.82
C VAL A 201 6.66 5.69 5.63
N TYR A 202 5.60 5.36 4.94
CA TYR A 202 4.37 4.89 5.56
C TYR A 202 4.27 3.38 5.44
N THR A 203 3.94 2.74 6.53
CA THR A 203 3.55 1.33 6.55
C THR A 203 2.05 1.23 6.43
N THR A 204 1.57 0.55 5.40
CA THR A 204 0.15 0.29 5.20
C THR A 204 -0.26 -0.99 5.93
N PHE A 205 -1.41 -0.95 6.60
CA PHE A 205 -2.03 -2.07 7.29
C PHE A 205 -3.31 -2.48 6.58
N ALA A 206 -3.47 -3.80 6.41
CA ALA A 206 -4.66 -4.39 5.81
C ALA A 206 -5.26 -5.43 6.74
N ALA A 207 -6.56 -5.68 6.58
CA ALA A 207 -7.26 -6.80 7.18
C ALA A 207 -7.63 -7.84 6.12
N ALA A 208 -7.65 -9.10 6.52
CA ALA A 208 -8.21 -10.18 5.72
C ALA A 208 -8.76 -11.29 6.61
N ALA A 209 -9.78 -12.01 6.14
CA ALA A 209 -10.32 -13.18 6.81
C ALA A 209 -9.42 -14.40 6.61
N SER A 210 -9.36 -15.28 7.61
CA SER A 210 -8.74 -16.59 7.46
C SER A 210 -9.43 -17.40 6.36
N ALA A 211 -8.66 -18.11 5.55
CA ALA A 211 -9.20 -19.01 4.52
C ALA A 211 -10.03 -20.16 5.11
N ASN A 212 -9.75 -20.52 6.37
CA ASN A 212 -10.36 -21.64 7.06
C ASN A 212 -11.34 -21.23 8.19
N THR A 213 -11.74 -19.94 8.26
CA THR A 213 -12.67 -19.50 9.29
C THR A 213 -14.07 -20.09 9.08
N ALA A 214 -14.65 -20.62 10.16
CA ALA A 214 -16.06 -21.01 10.19
C ALA A 214 -16.99 -19.77 10.30
N SER A 215 -16.44 -18.59 10.65
CA SER A 215 -17.17 -17.35 10.91
C SER A 215 -17.01 -16.31 9.79
N ALA A 216 -16.97 -16.75 8.52
CA ALA A 216 -16.64 -15.90 7.35
C ALA A 216 -17.52 -14.64 7.25
N GLU A 217 -18.81 -14.72 7.57
CA GLU A 217 -19.71 -13.58 7.54
C GLU A 217 -19.40 -12.57 8.66
N ALA A 218 -19.15 -13.06 9.89
CA ALA A 218 -18.76 -12.21 11.00
C ALA A 218 -17.39 -11.54 10.74
N ALA A 219 -16.44 -12.27 10.16
CA ALA A 219 -15.14 -11.75 9.76
C ALA A 219 -15.28 -10.61 8.73
N ARG A 220 -16.10 -10.79 7.68
CA ARG A 220 -16.39 -9.74 6.70
C ARG A 220 -17.01 -8.50 7.33
N ARG A 221 -18.00 -8.67 8.21
CA ARG A 221 -18.62 -7.54 8.92
C ARG A 221 -17.64 -6.80 9.80
N PHE A 222 -16.74 -7.50 10.50
CA PHE A 222 -15.72 -6.86 11.31
C PHE A 222 -14.73 -6.07 10.44
N ILE A 223 -14.24 -6.64 9.33
CA ILE A 223 -13.35 -5.96 8.37
C ILE A 223 -14.03 -4.70 7.83
N ALA A 224 -15.27 -4.79 7.37
CA ALA A 224 -16.04 -3.64 6.89
C ALA A 224 -16.24 -2.57 7.97
N PHE A 225 -16.42 -2.97 9.23
CA PHE A 225 -16.58 -2.05 10.34
C PHE A 225 -15.29 -1.26 10.61
N ILE A 226 -14.13 -1.92 10.67
CA ILE A 226 -12.86 -1.25 10.99
C ILE A 226 -12.25 -0.48 9.81
N SER A 227 -12.69 -0.73 8.58
CA SER A 227 -12.27 -0.02 7.37
C SER A 227 -13.29 1.02 6.89
N GLY A 228 -14.45 1.09 7.52
CA GLY A 228 -15.53 1.98 7.11
C GLY A 228 -15.32 3.44 7.53
N PRO A 229 -16.14 4.37 6.99
CA PRO A 229 -16.01 5.81 7.25
C PRO A 229 -16.07 6.17 8.74
N GLN A 230 -16.82 5.39 9.54
CA GLN A 230 -16.94 5.59 10.99
C GLN A 230 -15.62 5.40 11.74
N ALA A 231 -14.69 4.63 11.20
CA ALA A 231 -13.37 4.42 11.80
C ALA A 231 -12.38 5.56 11.50
N ALA A 232 -12.61 6.38 10.46
CA ALA A 232 -11.66 7.35 9.96
C ALA A 232 -11.20 8.37 11.02
N GLY A 233 -12.14 8.93 11.79
CA GLY A 233 -11.82 9.88 12.87
C GLY A 233 -10.98 9.23 13.97
N LEU A 234 -11.24 7.98 14.31
CA LEU A 234 -10.47 7.25 15.31
C LEU A 234 -9.08 6.85 14.78
N ILE A 235 -8.98 6.43 13.53
CA ILE A 235 -7.70 6.14 12.85
C ILE A 235 -6.77 7.35 12.98
N THR A 236 -7.27 8.55 12.65
CA THR A 236 -6.50 9.80 12.77
C THR A 236 -6.12 10.10 14.22
N LYS A 237 -7.05 9.95 15.16
CA LYS A 237 -6.79 10.16 16.60
C LYS A 237 -5.72 9.20 17.14
N LYS A 238 -5.60 8.01 16.58
CA LYS A 238 -4.58 7.01 16.96
C LYS A 238 -3.25 7.17 16.23
N GLY A 239 -3.02 8.29 15.53
CA GLY A 239 -1.75 8.59 14.86
C GLY A 239 -1.53 7.84 13.56
N MET A 240 -2.62 7.39 12.93
CA MET A 240 -2.62 6.76 11.62
C MET A 240 -3.37 7.64 10.62
N GLU A 241 -3.14 7.40 9.33
CA GLU A 241 -3.91 8.02 8.26
C GLU A 241 -4.91 7.01 7.70
N PRO A 242 -6.22 7.34 7.65
CA PRO A 242 -7.20 6.46 7.04
C PRO A 242 -6.92 6.32 5.55
N ILE A 243 -7.09 5.13 5.01
CA ILE A 243 -7.02 4.92 3.56
C ILE A 243 -8.41 5.16 3.00
N PRO A 244 -8.55 6.14 2.12
CA PRO A 244 -9.83 6.39 1.49
C PRO A 244 -10.29 5.15 0.70
N PRO A 245 -11.55 4.72 0.83
CA PRO A 245 -12.04 3.53 0.15
C PRO A 245 -11.94 3.67 -1.37
N ASP A 246 -11.72 2.54 -2.05
CA ASP A 246 -11.87 2.45 -3.50
C ASP A 246 -13.29 2.87 -3.87
N ARG A 247 -13.43 3.86 -4.76
CA ARG A 247 -14.73 4.39 -5.19
C ARG A 247 -15.41 3.48 -6.21
N LEU A 248 -14.63 2.70 -6.95
CA LEU A 248 -15.07 1.83 -8.03
C LEU A 248 -14.46 0.42 -7.85
N PRO A 249 -14.73 -0.26 -6.72
CA PRO A 249 -14.13 -1.55 -6.41
C PRO A 249 -14.54 -2.63 -7.42
N PRO A 250 -13.89 -3.80 -7.44
CA PRO A 250 -14.32 -4.93 -8.25
C PRO A 250 -15.82 -5.23 -8.07
N ILE A 251 -16.54 -5.44 -9.17
CA ILE A 251 -17.95 -5.86 -9.15
C ILE A 251 -17.99 -7.36 -8.91
N ALA A 252 -18.83 -7.83 -7.99
CA ALA A 252 -19.01 -9.24 -7.76
C ALA A 252 -19.55 -9.95 -9.02
N ALA A 253 -19.07 -11.15 -9.32
CA ALA A 253 -19.42 -11.86 -10.55
C ALA A 253 -20.94 -12.04 -10.74
N ALA A 254 -21.67 -12.22 -9.63
CA ALA A 254 -23.14 -12.33 -9.64
C ALA A 254 -23.87 -11.02 -10.00
N GLU A 255 -23.21 -9.88 -9.78
CA GLU A 255 -23.77 -8.53 -10.01
C GLU A 255 -23.45 -7.96 -11.39
N LEU A 256 -22.59 -8.63 -12.17
CA LEU A 256 -22.24 -8.19 -13.52
C LEU A 256 -23.48 -8.18 -14.44
N THR A 257 -23.64 -7.11 -15.21
CA THR A 257 -24.59 -7.08 -16.34
C THR A 257 -24.12 -7.99 -17.48
N ALA A 258 -25.00 -8.28 -18.45
CA ALA A 258 -24.63 -9.08 -19.62
C ALA A 258 -23.46 -8.44 -20.40
N ALA A 259 -23.51 -7.13 -20.65
CA ALA A 259 -22.44 -6.40 -21.34
C ALA A 259 -21.10 -6.41 -20.56
N GLN A 260 -21.16 -6.35 -19.23
CA GLN A 260 -19.96 -6.44 -18.39
C GLN A 260 -19.34 -7.85 -18.44
N ARG A 261 -20.16 -8.90 -18.39
CA ARG A 261 -19.67 -10.29 -18.55
C ARG A 261 -19.00 -10.48 -19.91
N GLU A 262 -19.64 -10.03 -20.99
CA GLU A 262 -19.07 -10.11 -22.34
C GLU A 262 -17.72 -9.38 -22.43
N ALA A 263 -17.59 -8.19 -21.84
CA ALA A 263 -16.33 -7.44 -21.81
C ALA A 263 -15.23 -8.15 -21.00
N VAL A 264 -15.58 -8.78 -19.87
CA VAL A 264 -14.65 -9.59 -19.06
C VAL A 264 -14.18 -10.82 -19.86
N ASP A 265 -15.08 -11.52 -20.51
CA ASP A 265 -14.76 -12.71 -21.31
C ASP A 265 -13.90 -12.35 -22.54
N ALA A 266 -14.19 -11.22 -23.20
CA ALA A 266 -13.37 -10.70 -24.29
C ALA A 266 -11.97 -10.29 -23.81
N PHE A 267 -11.85 -9.73 -22.60
CA PHE A 267 -10.55 -9.42 -21.99
C PHE A 267 -9.76 -10.69 -21.70
N ARG A 268 -10.39 -11.67 -21.05
CA ARG A 268 -9.78 -12.95 -20.71
C ARG A 268 -9.31 -13.70 -21.96
N THR A 269 -10.13 -13.73 -23.01
CA THR A 269 -9.78 -14.34 -24.30
C THR A 269 -8.58 -13.65 -24.94
N ALA A 270 -8.52 -12.32 -24.90
CA ALA A 270 -7.44 -11.58 -25.56
C ALA A 270 -6.10 -11.61 -24.82
N ARG A 271 -6.12 -11.65 -23.46
CA ARG A 271 -4.90 -11.56 -22.64
C ARG A 271 -4.52 -12.83 -21.89
N GLY A 272 -5.39 -13.85 -21.87
CA GLY A 272 -5.18 -15.08 -21.10
C GLY A 272 -5.12 -14.83 -19.57
N ALA A 273 -5.70 -13.73 -19.10
CA ALA A 273 -5.62 -13.28 -17.70
C ALA A 273 -6.93 -12.64 -17.23
N GLU A 274 -7.14 -12.61 -15.92
CA GLU A 274 -8.26 -11.89 -15.31
C GLU A 274 -8.06 -10.37 -15.41
N ILE A 275 -9.18 -9.62 -15.35
CA ILE A 275 -9.13 -8.16 -15.27
C ILE A 275 -8.42 -7.72 -13.99
N SER A 276 -7.68 -6.63 -14.05
CA SER A 276 -6.95 -6.07 -12.90
C SER A 276 -6.78 -4.56 -13.05
N GLY A 277 -6.43 -3.89 -11.95
CA GLY A 277 -6.09 -2.47 -11.94
C GLY A 277 -7.13 -1.58 -12.58
N PRO A 278 -6.76 -0.79 -13.61
CA PRO A 278 -7.65 0.19 -14.23
C PRO A 278 -8.88 -0.44 -14.92
N PHE A 279 -8.84 -1.73 -15.22
CA PHE A 279 -9.96 -2.41 -15.86
C PHE A 279 -11.12 -2.69 -14.91
N TYR A 280 -10.91 -2.73 -13.59
CA TYR A 280 -12.01 -2.77 -12.62
C TYR A 280 -12.92 -1.52 -12.69
N PRO A 281 -12.41 -0.30 -12.55
CA PRO A 281 -13.22 0.88 -12.73
C PRO A 281 -13.76 1.03 -14.17
N LEU A 282 -12.97 0.73 -15.21
CA LEU A 282 -13.37 0.81 -16.60
C LEU A 282 -14.53 -0.13 -16.94
N LEU A 283 -14.69 -1.25 -16.22
CA LEU A 283 -15.81 -2.19 -16.44
C LEU A 283 -17.20 -1.56 -16.25
N ARG A 284 -17.32 -0.39 -15.60
CA ARG A 284 -18.57 0.38 -15.51
C ARG A 284 -18.99 0.94 -16.89
N SER A 285 -18.04 0.99 -17.83
CA SER A 285 -18.28 1.34 -19.24
C SER A 285 -17.65 0.25 -20.12
N PRO A 286 -18.36 -0.88 -20.35
CA PRO A 286 -17.81 -2.07 -21.01
C PRO A 286 -17.21 -1.79 -22.39
N GLU A 287 -17.87 -0.96 -23.17
CA GLU A 287 -17.40 -0.56 -24.51
C GLU A 287 -16.09 0.24 -24.42
N LEU A 288 -16.01 1.23 -23.48
CA LEU A 288 -14.78 1.98 -23.25
C LEU A 288 -13.65 1.05 -22.79
N MET A 289 -13.94 0.12 -21.86
CA MET A 289 -12.98 -0.86 -21.38
C MET A 289 -12.40 -1.70 -22.54
N THR A 290 -13.27 -2.20 -23.44
CA THR A 290 -12.88 -3.04 -24.58
C THR A 290 -11.97 -2.27 -25.56
N ARG A 291 -12.30 -1.03 -25.89
CA ARG A 291 -11.49 -0.18 -26.77
C ARG A 291 -10.19 0.24 -26.12
N THR A 292 -10.22 0.61 -24.83
CA THR A 292 -9.03 0.95 -24.06
C THR A 292 -8.06 -0.24 -23.98
N ARG A 293 -8.57 -1.45 -23.73
CA ARG A 293 -7.75 -2.67 -23.77
C ARG A 293 -7.08 -2.87 -25.14
N ALA A 294 -7.84 -2.76 -26.22
CA ALA A 294 -7.32 -2.98 -27.57
C ALA A 294 -6.22 -1.95 -27.94
N MET A 295 -6.40 -0.67 -27.57
CA MET A 295 -5.36 0.35 -27.69
C MET A 295 -4.10 0.00 -26.87
N GLY A 296 -4.30 -0.42 -25.61
CA GLY A 296 -3.19 -0.83 -24.74
C GLY A 296 -2.43 -2.04 -25.27
N ASP A 297 -3.11 -3.02 -25.87
CA ASP A 297 -2.48 -4.19 -26.48
C ASP A 297 -1.59 -3.78 -27.67
N TYR A 298 -2.02 -2.83 -28.48
CA TYR A 298 -1.20 -2.29 -29.56
C TYR A 298 0.04 -1.56 -29.01
N LEU A 299 -0.18 -0.58 -28.13
CA LEU A 299 0.88 0.28 -27.61
C LEU A 299 1.95 -0.47 -26.80
N ARG A 300 1.58 -1.53 -26.10
CA ARG A 300 2.54 -2.33 -25.30
C ARG A 300 3.30 -3.36 -26.11
N TYR A 301 2.68 -3.96 -27.13
CA TYR A 301 3.23 -5.15 -27.77
C TYR A 301 3.51 -4.98 -29.25
N LYS A 302 3.03 -3.91 -29.89
CA LYS A 302 3.10 -3.71 -31.33
C LYS A 302 3.52 -2.29 -31.75
N SER A 303 3.82 -1.39 -30.79
CA SER A 303 4.29 -0.04 -31.10
C SER A 303 5.66 -0.08 -31.79
N ALA A 304 6.01 1.01 -32.49
CA ALA A 304 7.32 1.16 -33.11
C ALA A 304 8.47 1.33 -32.10
N LEU A 305 8.16 1.65 -30.83
CA LEU A 305 9.16 1.73 -29.79
C LEU A 305 9.52 0.34 -29.26
N PRO A 306 10.82 0.02 -29.10
CA PRO A 306 11.21 -1.21 -28.44
C PRO A 306 10.74 -1.25 -26.98
N PRO A 307 10.53 -2.46 -26.38
CA PRO A 307 9.94 -2.59 -25.02
C PRO A 307 10.63 -1.73 -23.96
N ARG A 308 11.96 -1.59 -24.00
CA ARG A 308 12.73 -0.73 -23.07
C ARG A 308 12.25 0.71 -23.11
N LEU A 309 12.08 1.27 -24.30
CA LEU A 309 11.68 2.67 -24.48
C LEU A 309 10.20 2.89 -24.24
N SER A 310 9.36 1.91 -24.62
CA SER A 310 7.94 1.92 -24.32
C SER A 310 7.67 1.93 -22.81
N GLU A 311 8.31 1.03 -22.05
CA GLU A 311 8.20 1.01 -20.57
C GLU A 311 8.76 2.28 -19.92
N PHE A 312 9.82 2.87 -20.51
CA PHE A 312 10.37 4.15 -20.04
C PHE A 312 9.34 5.29 -20.16
N VAL A 313 8.65 5.41 -21.31
CA VAL A 313 7.57 6.41 -21.51
C VAL A 313 6.39 6.16 -20.57
N ILE A 314 6.02 4.90 -20.34
CA ILE A 314 4.97 4.52 -19.39
C ILE A 314 5.30 5.05 -17.98
N LEU A 315 6.54 4.82 -17.52
CA LEU A 315 6.97 5.24 -16.19
C LEU A 315 7.11 6.76 -16.06
N LEU A 316 7.54 7.47 -17.10
CA LEU A 316 7.52 8.93 -17.13
C LEU A 316 6.09 9.46 -16.94
N THR A 317 5.12 8.86 -17.62
CA THR A 317 3.70 9.24 -17.49
C THR A 317 3.15 8.88 -16.12
N ALA A 318 3.43 7.68 -15.62
CA ALA A 318 3.01 7.28 -14.26
C ALA A 318 3.57 8.23 -13.19
N ARG A 319 4.83 8.69 -13.34
CA ARG A 319 5.46 9.65 -12.45
C ARG A 319 4.77 11.02 -12.50
N GLU A 320 4.48 11.52 -13.69
CA GLU A 320 3.77 12.81 -13.88
C GLU A 320 2.44 12.84 -13.12
N TRP A 321 1.68 11.76 -13.20
CA TRP A 321 0.40 11.60 -12.51
C TRP A 321 0.54 11.15 -11.06
N THR A 322 1.76 10.93 -10.57
CA THR A 322 2.02 10.31 -9.26
C THR A 322 1.17 9.05 -9.06
N GLN A 323 1.05 8.25 -10.13
CA GLN A 323 0.19 7.08 -10.16
C GLN A 323 0.96 5.83 -9.74
N GLN A 324 0.82 5.46 -8.46
CA GLN A 324 1.59 4.37 -7.85
C GLN A 324 1.25 3.00 -8.42
N TYR A 325 -0.01 2.74 -8.81
CA TYR A 325 -0.39 1.44 -9.38
C TYR A 325 0.36 1.16 -10.69
N GLU A 326 0.34 2.13 -11.63
CA GLU A 326 1.04 2.00 -12.91
C GLU A 326 2.55 1.93 -12.70
N TRP A 327 3.08 2.73 -11.77
CA TRP A 327 4.49 2.67 -11.41
C TRP A 327 4.88 1.26 -10.93
N ASN A 328 4.13 0.69 -9.99
CA ASN A 328 4.38 -0.65 -9.45
C ASN A 328 4.28 -1.71 -10.55
N ALA A 329 3.27 -1.64 -11.40
CA ALA A 329 3.03 -2.61 -12.45
C ALA A 329 4.15 -2.64 -13.50
N HIS A 330 4.78 -1.48 -13.78
CA HIS A 330 5.73 -1.31 -14.88
C HIS A 330 7.20 -1.23 -14.45
N TYR A 331 7.51 -0.89 -13.18
CA TYR A 331 8.89 -0.69 -12.71
C TYR A 331 9.79 -1.91 -12.95
N LEU A 332 9.37 -3.09 -12.49
CA LEU A 332 10.16 -4.31 -12.66
C LEU A 332 10.20 -4.79 -14.12
N ILE A 333 9.17 -4.49 -14.90
CA ILE A 333 9.13 -4.79 -16.34
C ILE A 333 10.15 -3.92 -17.07
N ALA A 334 10.23 -2.62 -16.77
CA ALA A 334 11.22 -1.69 -17.33
C ALA A 334 12.65 -2.11 -16.99
N VAL A 335 12.92 -2.49 -15.74
CA VAL A 335 14.24 -3.02 -15.33
C VAL A 335 14.59 -4.27 -16.14
N LYS A 336 13.66 -5.21 -16.28
CA LYS A 336 13.85 -6.43 -17.07
C LYS A 336 14.07 -6.12 -18.56
N ALA A 337 13.42 -5.08 -19.07
CA ALA A 337 13.59 -4.62 -20.46
C ALA A 337 14.92 -3.85 -20.69
N GLY A 338 15.71 -3.58 -19.64
CA GLY A 338 17.03 -2.98 -19.71
C GLY A 338 17.11 -1.50 -19.35
N VAL A 339 16.08 -0.91 -18.75
CA VAL A 339 16.20 0.43 -18.13
C VAL A 339 16.97 0.30 -16.82
N LYS A 340 17.98 1.12 -16.62
CA LYS A 340 18.80 1.09 -15.41
C LYS A 340 17.99 1.54 -14.19
N ARG A 341 18.16 0.84 -13.05
CA ARG A 341 17.45 1.18 -11.79
C ARG A 341 17.70 2.61 -11.36
N GLU A 342 18.96 3.08 -11.45
CA GLU A 342 19.36 4.42 -11.04
C GLU A 342 18.63 5.52 -11.83
N ILE A 343 18.29 5.24 -13.10
CA ILE A 343 17.49 6.13 -13.95
C ILE A 343 16.04 6.18 -13.42
N LEU A 344 15.44 5.02 -13.16
CA LEU A 344 14.06 4.93 -12.65
C LEU A 344 13.94 5.53 -11.25
N ASP A 345 14.92 5.31 -10.37
CA ASP A 345 14.94 5.87 -9.02
C ASP A 345 15.01 7.41 -9.06
N ALA A 346 15.84 7.96 -9.96
CA ALA A 346 15.88 9.42 -10.18
C ALA A 346 14.55 9.97 -10.69
N ILE A 347 13.87 9.26 -11.61
CA ILE A 347 12.51 9.62 -12.08
C ILE A 347 11.53 9.57 -10.92
N ALA A 348 11.55 8.52 -10.09
CA ALA A 348 10.66 8.39 -8.92
C ALA A 348 10.82 9.57 -7.95
N GLU A 349 12.04 10.07 -7.78
CA GLU A 349 12.35 11.24 -6.95
C GLU A 349 12.01 12.59 -7.63
N GLY A 350 11.56 12.60 -8.89
CA GLY A 350 11.27 13.82 -9.66
C GLY A 350 12.52 14.56 -10.15
N ARG A 351 13.66 13.88 -10.17
CA ARG A 351 14.93 14.43 -10.66
C ARG A 351 15.21 14.01 -12.10
N ARG A 352 15.92 14.87 -12.85
CA ARG A 352 16.46 14.46 -14.15
C ARG A 352 17.49 13.35 -13.94
N PRO A 353 17.33 12.18 -14.58
CA PRO A 353 18.31 11.11 -14.45
C PRO A 353 19.66 11.45 -15.11
N ALA A 354 20.74 10.97 -14.50
CA ALA A 354 22.04 10.90 -15.12
C ALA A 354 22.22 9.54 -15.85
N GLY A 355 23.06 9.50 -16.88
CA GLY A 355 23.45 8.28 -17.58
C GLY A 355 22.35 7.65 -18.46
N MET A 356 21.35 8.44 -18.86
CA MET A 356 20.39 8.07 -19.91
C MET A 356 21.11 7.88 -21.25
N SER A 357 20.63 6.95 -22.08
CA SER A 357 21.03 6.88 -23.49
C SER A 357 20.52 8.10 -24.27
N ASP A 358 21.00 8.29 -25.49
CA ASP A 358 20.49 9.35 -26.37
C ASP A 358 18.99 9.21 -26.62
N GLU A 359 18.50 7.99 -26.85
CA GLU A 359 17.08 7.70 -27.06
C GLU A 359 16.26 8.01 -25.81
N GLU A 360 16.72 7.57 -24.61
CA GLU A 360 16.06 7.88 -23.34
C GLU A 360 16.04 9.38 -23.06
N THR A 361 17.10 10.09 -23.39
CA THR A 361 17.19 11.55 -23.25
C THR A 361 16.17 12.26 -24.13
N ILE A 362 16.05 11.84 -25.40
CA ILE A 362 15.07 12.40 -26.36
C ILE A 362 13.64 12.17 -25.82
N LEU A 363 13.30 10.94 -25.42
CA LEU A 363 11.97 10.61 -24.89
C LEU A 363 11.67 11.32 -23.54
N TYR A 364 12.68 11.43 -22.67
CA TYR A 364 12.54 12.18 -21.43
C TYR A 364 12.16 13.63 -21.70
N GLU A 365 12.90 14.32 -22.57
CA GLU A 365 12.64 15.72 -22.92
C GLU A 365 11.31 15.90 -23.66
N PHE A 366 10.98 14.97 -24.57
CA PHE A 366 9.71 14.96 -25.29
C PHE A 366 8.52 14.83 -24.30
N CYS A 367 8.55 13.84 -23.42
CA CYS A 367 7.48 13.61 -22.45
C CYS A 367 7.39 14.76 -21.43
N GLN A 368 8.52 15.31 -20.95
CA GLN A 368 8.51 16.45 -20.03
C GLN A 368 7.84 17.67 -20.65
N GLN A 369 8.17 18.02 -21.91
CA GLN A 369 7.52 19.13 -22.62
C GLN A 369 6.04 18.83 -22.85
N LEU A 370 5.71 17.63 -23.35
CA LEU A 370 4.32 17.23 -23.61
C LEU A 370 3.43 17.34 -22.35
N HIS A 371 3.93 16.89 -21.20
CA HIS A 371 3.18 16.91 -19.96
C HIS A 371 3.11 18.30 -19.31
N ARG A 372 4.22 19.03 -19.27
CA ARG A 372 4.30 20.35 -18.61
C ARG A 372 3.74 21.46 -19.50
N ASP A 373 4.23 21.54 -20.75
CA ASP A 373 3.97 22.67 -21.65
C ASP A 373 2.77 22.41 -22.57
N LYS A 374 2.22 21.17 -22.56
CA LYS A 374 1.13 20.69 -23.43
C LYS A 374 1.46 20.77 -24.93
N ALA A 375 2.74 20.89 -25.23
CA ALA A 375 3.29 20.97 -26.58
C ALA A 375 4.75 20.49 -26.58
N VAL A 376 5.29 20.22 -27.72
CA VAL A 376 6.70 19.84 -27.92
C VAL A 376 7.36 20.84 -28.84
N SER A 377 8.55 21.34 -28.48
CA SER A 377 9.30 22.29 -29.32
C SER A 377 9.76 21.65 -30.64
N ASP A 378 9.92 22.46 -31.69
CA ASP A 378 10.41 21.99 -33.01
C ASP A 378 11.74 21.26 -32.90
N ALA A 379 12.65 21.74 -32.05
CA ALA A 379 13.98 21.12 -31.85
C ALA A 379 13.86 19.73 -31.23
N THR A 380 13.01 19.56 -30.22
CA THR A 380 12.75 18.24 -29.58
C THR A 380 12.00 17.31 -30.53
N TYR A 381 11.00 17.83 -31.25
CA TYR A 381 10.26 17.08 -32.28
C TYR A 381 11.20 16.55 -33.36
N ALA A 382 12.09 17.40 -33.93
CA ALA A 382 13.03 17.00 -34.97
C ALA A 382 13.99 15.90 -34.51
N ARG A 383 14.43 15.93 -33.24
CA ARG A 383 15.27 14.89 -32.65
C ARG A 383 14.51 13.58 -32.52
N ALA A 384 13.27 13.64 -32.04
CA ALA A 384 12.41 12.46 -31.88
C ALA A 384 12.06 11.84 -33.25
N LEU A 385 11.73 12.68 -34.24
CA LEU A 385 11.45 12.23 -35.60
C LEU A 385 12.68 11.54 -36.24
N LYS A 386 13.86 12.08 -36.04
CA LYS A 386 15.11 11.47 -36.53
C LYS A 386 15.40 10.12 -35.85
N ALA A 387 15.12 9.99 -34.56
CA ALA A 387 15.44 8.79 -33.80
C ALA A 387 14.40 7.67 -33.97
N PHE A 388 13.10 8.00 -34.07
CA PHE A 388 12.01 7.04 -33.99
C PHE A 388 11.08 7.00 -35.21
N GLY A 389 11.28 7.92 -36.18
CA GLY A 389 10.38 8.10 -37.31
C GLY A 389 8.99 8.66 -36.91
N GLU A 390 8.14 8.90 -37.89
CA GLU A 390 6.79 9.43 -37.67
C GLU A 390 5.94 8.51 -36.80
N GLN A 391 5.96 7.21 -37.07
CA GLN A 391 5.22 6.22 -36.29
C GLN A 391 5.68 6.21 -34.83
N GLY A 392 7.01 6.21 -34.58
CA GLY A 392 7.54 6.21 -33.21
C GLY A 392 7.18 7.47 -32.42
N VAL A 393 7.12 8.62 -33.09
CA VAL A 393 6.64 9.88 -32.46
C VAL A 393 5.15 9.75 -32.10
N VAL A 394 4.32 9.27 -33.01
CA VAL A 394 2.87 9.10 -32.76
C VAL A 394 2.62 8.06 -31.69
N ASP A 395 3.36 6.94 -31.69
CA ASP A 395 3.24 5.90 -30.66
C ASP A 395 3.70 6.42 -29.29
N THR A 396 4.71 7.29 -29.21
CA THR A 396 5.11 7.95 -27.96
C THR A 396 3.97 8.79 -27.38
N ILE A 397 3.29 9.59 -28.24
CA ILE A 397 2.12 10.36 -27.83
C ILE A 397 0.98 9.41 -27.40
N GLY A 398 0.79 8.33 -28.16
CA GLY A 398 -0.22 7.31 -27.86
C GLY A 398 -0.01 6.66 -26.50
N ILE A 399 1.22 6.22 -26.18
CA ILE A 399 1.58 5.64 -24.87
C ILE A 399 1.33 6.65 -23.76
N SER A 400 1.82 7.88 -23.92
CA SER A 400 1.66 8.95 -22.93
C SER A 400 0.18 9.27 -22.68
N GLY A 401 -0.64 9.40 -23.74
CA GLY A 401 -2.08 9.65 -23.63
C GLY A 401 -2.86 8.48 -23.01
N TYR A 402 -2.52 7.26 -23.42
CA TYR A 402 -3.14 6.05 -22.89
C TYR A 402 -2.91 5.89 -21.38
N TYR A 403 -1.65 5.99 -20.93
CA TYR A 403 -1.33 5.89 -19.52
C TYR A 403 -1.80 7.09 -18.69
N THR A 404 -1.98 8.26 -19.32
CA THR A 404 -2.70 9.39 -18.72
C THR A 404 -4.17 9.03 -18.45
N LEU A 405 -4.89 8.41 -19.40
CA LEU A 405 -6.26 7.94 -19.22
C LEU A 405 -6.35 6.92 -18.07
N LEU A 406 -5.42 5.95 -18.03
CA LEU A 406 -5.40 4.95 -16.96
C LEU A 406 -5.09 5.60 -15.60
N ALA A 407 -4.11 6.51 -15.54
CA ALA A 407 -3.77 7.24 -14.32
C ALA A 407 -4.95 8.07 -13.79
N MET A 408 -5.66 8.80 -14.66
CA MET A 408 -6.88 9.54 -14.31
C MET A 408 -7.95 8.61 -13.76
N THR A 409 -8.15 7.45 -14.40
CA THR A 409 -9.12 6.43 -13.97
C THR A 409 -8.78 5.89 -12.57
N LEU A 410 -7.54 5.45 -12.37
CA LEU A 410 -7.06 4.87 -11.10
C LEU A 410 -7.06 5.91 -9.96
N ASN A 411 -6.60 7.15 -10.23
CA ASN A 411 -6.60 8.23 -9.24
C ASN A 411 -8.03 8.62 -8.84
N THR A 412 -8.96 8.69 -9.81
CA THR A 412 -10.37 9.00 -9.55
C THR A 412 -11.05 7.87 -8.78
N ALA A 413 -10.82 6.62 -9.17
CA ALA A 413 -11.36 5.44 -8.49
C ALA A 413 -10.72 5.22 -7.11
N ARG A 414 -9.51 5.74 -6.86
CA ARG A 414 -8.68 5.42 -5.69
C ARG A 414 -8.34 3.93 -5.63
N THR A 415 -8.04 3.35 -6.79
CA THR A 415 -7.69 1.93 -6.87
C THR A 415 -6.40 1.66 -6.10
N PRO A 416 -6.39 0.70 -5.15
CA PRO A 416 -5.22 0.39 -4.36
C PRO A 416 -4.04 -0.06 -5.23
N ALA A 417 -2.85 0.50 -4.96
CA ALA A 417 -1.65 0.23 -5.76
C ALA A 417 -0.96 -1.09 -5.42
N GLY A 418 -1.15 -1.57 -4.19
CA GLY A 418 -0.35 -2.67 -3.65
C GLY A 418 1.12 -2.27 -3.42
N GLU A 419 1.90 -3.19 -2.87
CA GLU A 419 3.34 -3.02 -2.65
C GLU A 419 4.09 -4.16 -3.36
N ASN A 420 5.16 -3.84 -4.08
CA ASN A 420 5.99 -4.84 -4.79
C ASN A 420 7.49 -4.51 -4.73
N GLY A 421 7.91 -3.64 -3.80
CA GLY A 421 9.30 -3.23 -3.63
C GLY A 421 9.81 -2.17 -4.62
N SER A 422 8.93 -1.63 -5.48
CA SER A 422 9.28 -0.46 -6.31
C SER A 422 9.28 0.82 -5.46
N PRO A 423 10.00 1.88 -5.89
CA PRO A 423 10.01 3.17 -5.21
C PRO A 423 8.60 3.75 -5.03
N ILE A 424 8.35 4.35 -3.88
CA ILE A 424 7.08 5.05 -3.61
C ILE A 424 7.15 6.44 -4.25
N LEU A 425 6.18 6.73 -5.10
CA LEU A 425 6.03 8.03 -5.73
C LEU A 425 5.49 9.05 -4.72
N ARG A 426 6.28 10.07 -4.42
CA ARG A 426 5.81 11.23 -3.63
C ARG A 426 5.19 12.27 -4.56
N PRO A 427 4.22 13.07 -4.09
CA PRO A 427 3.73 14.18 -4.88
C PRO A 427 4.89 15.08 -5.35
N LEU A 428 4.86 15.50 -6.61
CA LEU A 428 5.80 16.49 -7.11
C LEU A 428 5.51 17.83 -6.44
N PRO A 429 6.54 18.65 -6.17
CA PRO A 429 6.33 20.04 -5.75
C PRO A 429 5.45 20.77 -6.77
N LYS A 430 4.49 21.55 -6.27
CA LYS A 430 3.62 22.39 -7.11
C LYS A 430 4.37 23.61 -7.60
#